data_8ef1ab0cd4ad023af9c2eee8370b87c0
#
_entry.id   8ef1ab0cd4ad023af9c2eee8370b87c0
#
_cell.length_a   1.000
_cell.length_b   1.000
_cell.length_c   1.000
_cell.angle_alpha   90.00
_cell.angle_beta   90.00
_cell.angle_gamma   90.00
#
_symmetry.space_group_name_H-M   'P 1'
#
loop_
_entity.id
_entity.type
_entity.pdbx_description
1 polymer ?
#
loop_
_entity_poly.entity_id
_entity_poly.type
_entity_poly.pdbx_seq_one_letter_code
_entity_poly.pdbx_strand_id
1 'polypeptide(L)'
;MRRVIRSSRYERAAARLLRPSVQQELEESIAAEPERHPLIPGTGGLRKARWRRPGGGKSGGVRVIYYFMLRPDVVFRADLYAKNEKENPTHAERNQLQKIASEIQREFGG
;
A
#
# COMPACT_ATOMS: atom_id res chain seq x y z
N MET A 1 -2.88 14.98 12.80
CA MET A 1 -3.05 14.65 11.37
C MET A 1 -2.10 13.53 10.97
N ARG A 2 -2.58 12.56 10.19
CA ARG A 2 -1.77 11.42 9.79
C ARG A 2 -0.84 11.79 8.65
N ARG A 3 0.44 11.50 8.82
CA ARG A 3 1.43 11.76 7.78
C ARG A 3 1.39 10.64 6.75
N VAL A 4 1.37 11.00 5.47
CA VAL A 4 1.34 10.03 4.37
C VAL A 4 2.62 10.16 3.56
N ILE A 5 3.26 9.01 3.34
CA ILE A 5 4.48 8.93 2.53
C ILE A 5 4.21 7.95 1.39
N ARG A 6 4.66 8.29 0.18
CA ARG A 6 4.49 7.47 -1.01
C ARG A 6 5.84 7.09 -1.58
N SER A 7 6.02 5.81 -1.89
CA SER A 7 7.22 5.39 -2.61
C SER A 7 7.12 5.79 -4.08
N SER A 8 8.26 5.89 -4.76
CA SER A 8 8.28 6.13 -6.20
C SER A 8 7.57 5.01 -6.96
N ARG A 9 7.73 3.78 -6.50
CA ARG A 9 7.07 2.62 -7.09
C ARG A 9 5.56 2.75 -7.03
N TYR A 10 5.03 3.15 -5.86
CA TYR A 10 3.60 3.38 -5.69
C TYR A 10 3.11 4.49 -6.62
N GLU A 11 3.82 5.62 -6.66
CA GLU A 11 3.41 6.75 -7.48
C GLU A 11 3.34 6.41 -8.97
N ARG A 12 4.33 5.67 -9.48
CA ARG A 12 4.33 5.25 -10.89
C ARG A 12 3.17 4.32 -11.19
N ALA A 13 2.90 3.37 -10.31
CA ALA A 13 1.80 2.43 -10.48
C ALA A 13 0.45 3.14 -10.41
N ALA A 14 0.28 4.07 -9.48
CA ALA A 14 -0.96 4.83 -9.35
C ALA A 14 -1.23 5.67 -10.59
N ALA A 15 -0.22 6.32 -11.14
CA ALA A 15 -0.36 7.10 -12.36
C ALA A 15 -0.80 6.23 -13.55
N ARG A 16 -0.35 4.99 -13.59
CA ARG A 16 -0.69 4.04 -14.65
C ARG A 16 -2.07 3.42 -14.47
N LEU A 17 -2.45 3.11 -13.25
CA LEU A 17 -3.59 2.25 -12.97
C LEU A 17 -4.83 2.97 -12.44
N LEU A 18 -4.69 4.15 -11.87
CA LEU A 18 -5.78 4.82 -11.18
C LEU A 18 -6.07 6.22 -11.72
N ARG A 19 -7.34 6.56 -11.79
CA ARG A 19 -7.77 7.95 -12.00
C ARG A 19 -7.49 8.71 -10.70
N PRO A 20 -7.18 10.02 -10.77
CA PRO A 20 -6.92 10.80 -9.56
C PRO A 20 -8.02 10.74 -8.50
N SER A 21 -9.30 10.74 -8.91
CA SER A 21 -10.41 10.66 -7.96
C SER A 21 -10.45 9.32 -7.23
N VAL A 22 -10.15 8.22 -7.94
CA VAL A 22 -10.12 6.89 -7.34
C VAL A 22 -8.92 6.76 -6.42
N GLN A 23 -7.79 7.30 -6.81
CA GLN A 23 -6.60 7.34 -5.96
C GLN A 23 -6.88 8.06 -4.65
N GLN A 24 -7.57 9.21 -4.72
CA GLN A 24 -7.91 9.98 -3.54
C GLN A 24 -8.83 9.20 -2.61
N GLU A 25 -9.87 8.56 -3.13
CA GLU A 25 -10.79 7.74 -2.33
C GLU A 25 -10.05 6.62 -1.61
N LEU A 26 -9.22 5.90 -2.35
CA LEU A 26 -8.44 4.80 -1.81
C LEU A 26 -7.51 5.28 -0.69
N GLU A 27 -6.82 6.38 -0.93
CA GLU A 27 -5.88 6.93 0.05
C GLU A 27 -6.58 7.42 1.31
N GLU A 28 -7.72 8.07 1.16
CA GLU A 28 -8.51 8.51 2.30
C GLU A 28 -9.06 7.35 3.11
N SER A 29 -9.51 6.29 2.44
CA SER A 29 -10.02 5.10 3.11
C SER A 29 -8.95 4.42 3.94
N ILE A 30 -7.76 4.26 3.40
CA ILE A 30 -6.65 3.64 4.13
C ILE A 30 -6.22 4.53 5.30
N ALA A 31 -6.15 5.84 5.10
CA ALA A 31 -5.75 6.76 6.15
C ALA A 31 -6.77 6.80 7.30
N ALA A 32 -8.05 6.63 6.99
CA ALA A 32 -9.10 6.62 8.00
C ALA A 32 -9.04 5.38 8.90
N GLU A 33 -8.74 4.23 8.32
CA GLU A 33 -8.73 2.94 9.04
C GLU A 33 -7.53 2.10 8.62
N PRO A 34 -6.30 2.51 8.99
CA PRO A 34 -5.10 1.84 8.49
C PRO A 34 -4.89 0.43 9.04
N GLU A 35 -5.56 0.07 10.12
CA GLU A 35 -5.45 -1.28 10.68
C GLU A 35 -6.52 -2.24 10.18
N ARG A 36 -7.44 -1.76 9.35
CA ARG A 36 -8.56 -2.55 8.85
C ARG A 36 -8.13 -3.69 7.92
N HIS A 37 -7.11 -3.46 7.11
CA HIS A 37 -6.71 -4.43 6.09
C HIS A 37 -5.72 -5.45 6.64
N PRO A 38 -5.74 -6.69 6.12
CA PRO A 38 -4.93 -7.76 6.69
C PRO A 38 -3.45 -7.56 6.52
N LEU A 39 -2.71 -8.06 7.50
CA LEU A 39 -1.25 -8.12 7.44
C LEU A 39 -0.80 -9.17 6.44
N ILE A 40 0.30 -8.90 5.78
CA ILE A 40 0.95 -9.87 4.89
C ILE A 40 1.99 -10.61 5.72
N PRO A 41 1.86 -11.95 5.89
CA PRO A 41 2.81 -12.71 6.70
C PRO A 41 4.24 -12.57 6.17
N GLY A 42 5.19 -12.52 7.10
CA GLY A 42 6.61 -12.48 6.76
C GLY A 42 7.12 -11.16 6.23
N THR A 43 6.37 -10.06 6.40
CA THR A 43 6.77 -8.75 5.86
C THR A 43 7.11 -7.72 6.92
N GLY A 44 7.00 -8.08 8.20
CA GLY A 44 7.34 -7.12 9.26
C GLY A 44 6.29 -6.04 9.48
N GLY A 45 5.04 -6.27 9.06
CA GLY A 45 3.94 -5.35 9.35
C GLY A 45 3.31 -4.69 8.14
N LEU A 46 3.65 -5.14 6.94
CA LEU A 46 2.97 -4.64 5.75
C LEU A 46 1.56 -5.19 5.65
N ARG A 47 0.65 -4.38 5.15
CA ARG A 47 -0.74 -4.74 4.95
C ARG A 47 -1.11 -4.65 3.48
N LYS A 48 -2.13 -5.42 3.09
CA LYS A 48 -2.64 -5.43 1.71
C LYS A 48 -4.08 -4.97 1.70
N ALA A 49 -4.35 -3.83 1.07
CA ALA A 49 -5.70 -3.33 0.86
C ALA A 49 -6.17 -3.70 -0.54
N ARG A 50 -7.38 -4.23 -0.63
CA ARG A 50 -8.02 -4.54 -1.91
C ARG A 50 -8.94 -3.38 -2.27
N TRP A 51 -8.86 -2.92 -3.50
CA TRP A 51 -9.70 -1.82 -3.96
C TRP A 51 -10.24 -2.09 -5.34
N ARG A 52 -11.54 -1.86 -5.52
CA ARG A 52 -12.17 -2.04 -6.81
C ARG A 52 -11.99 -0.79 -7.65
N ARG A 53 -11.61 -0.99 -8.88
CA ARG A 53 -11.36 0.09 -9.83
C ARG A 53 -12.58 0.23 -10.75
N PRO A 54 -13.26 1.41 -10.80
CA PRO A 54 -14.41 1.60 -11.68
C PRO A 54 -14.06 1.29 -13.14
N GLY A 55 -14.96 0.57 -13.82
CA GLY A 55 -14.77 0.21 -15.22
C GLY A 55 -13.77 -0.90 -15.46
N GLY A 56 -13.23 -1.49 -14.41
CA GLY A 56 -12.19 -2.52 -14.54
C GLY A 56 -12.69 -3.94 -14.77
N GLY A 57 -13.99 -4.16 -14.91
CA GLY A 57 -14.55 -5.48 -15.14
C GLY A 57 -14.39 -6.41 -13.94
N LYS A 58 -14.51 -7.73 -14.18
CA LYS A 58 -14.45 -8.73 -13.12
C LYS A 58 -13.09 -8.82 -12.43
N SER A 59 -12.02 -8.50 -13.13
CA SER A 59 -10.67 -8.55 -12.59
C SER A 59 -10.09 -7.15 -12.36
N GLY A 60 -10.97 -6.14 -12.30
CA GLY A 60 -10.55 -4.75 -12.31
C GLY A 60 -10.07 -4.17 -10.99
N GLY A 61 -9.81 -4.99 -10.01
CA GLY A 61 -9.32 -4.50 -8.72
C GLY A 61 -7.83 -4.24 -8.72
N VAL A 62 -7.41 -3.46 -7.73
CA VAL A 62 -6.00 -3.22 -7.44
C VAL A 62 -5.69 -3.65 -6.02
N ARG A 63 -4.42 -3.85 -5.75
CA ARG A 63 -3.89 -4.15 -4.41
C ARG A 63 -2.92 -3.06 -4.02
N VAL A 64 -3.09 -2.51 -2.82
CA VAL A 64 -2.18 -1.51 -2.26
C VAL A 64 -1.43 -2.15 -1.11
N ILE A 65 -0.12 -2.08 -1.17
CA ILE A 65 0.74 -2.55 -0.08
C ILE A 65 1.19 -1.35 0.71
N TYR A 66 0.92 -1.34 2.00
CA TYR A 66 1.27 -0.19 2.84
C TYR A 66 1.73 -0.63 4.22
N TYR A 67 2.44 0.29 4.88
CA TYR A 67 2.91 0.11 6.25
C TYR A 67 2.33 1.23 7.11
N PHE A 68 1.80 0.89 8.28
CA PHE A 68 1.23 1.87 9.20
C PHE A 68 1.99 1.85 10.52
N MET A 69 2.36 3.03 10.98
CA MET A 69 2.96 3.23 12.28
C MET A 69 2.04 4.12 13.12
N LEU A 70 1.72 3.66 14.33
CA LEU A 70 0.87 4.45 15.22
C LEU A 70 1.63 5.65 15.79
N ARG A 71 2.94 5.51 16.01
CA ARG A 71 3.78 6.57 16.56
C ARG A 71 5.09 6.64 15.78
N PRO A 72 5.36 7.76 15.10
CA PRO A 72 4.43 8.85 14.83
C PRO A 72 3.31 8.35 13.90
N ASP A 73 2.25 9.07 13.77
CA ASP A 73 1.10 8.69 12.98
C ASP A 73 1.44 8.76 11.47
N VAL A 74 1.94 7.66 10.92
CA VAL A 74 2.47 7.58 9.56
C VAL A 74 1.86 6.43 8.80
N VAL A 75 1.43 6.69 7.56
CA VAL A 75 1.06 5.66 6.59
C VAL A 75 2.04 5.75 5.42
N PHE A 76 2.78 4.69 5.18
CA PHE A 76 3.71 4.58 4.07
C PHE A 76 3.13 3.67 3.00
N ARG A 77 2.88 4.20 1.80
CA ARG A 77 2.38 3.42 0.66
C ARG A 77 3.55 2.91 -0.14
N ALA A 78 3.74 1.59 -0.09
CA ALA A 78 4.94 0.95 -0.62
C ALA A 78 4.77 0.52 -2.08
N ASP A 79 3.60 0.01 -2.45
CA ASP A 79 3.40 -0.54 -3.80
C ASP A 79 1.91 -0.56 -4.15
N LEU A 80 1.64 -0.66 -5.45
CA LEU A 80 0.31 -0.81 -6.00
C LEU A 80 0.41 -1.67 -7.25
N TYR A 81 -0.47 -2.65 -7.40
CA TYR A 81 -0.51 -3.46 -8.61
C TYR A 81 -1.94 -3.90 -8.92
N ALA A 82 -2.18 -4.22 -10.18
CA ALA A 82 -3.49 -4.72 -10.60
C ALA A 82 -3.65 -6.17 -10.17
N LYS A 83 -4.88 -6.53 -9.77
CA LYS A 83 -5.19 -7.90 -9.34
C LYS A 83 -4.81 -8.94 -10.40
N ASN A 84 -5.00 -8.62 -11.68
CA ASN A 84 -4.70 -9.56 -12.75
C ASN A 84 -3.21 -9.72 -13.04
N GLU A 85 -2.36 -8.86 -12.48
CA GLU A 85 -0.91 -9.04 -12.61
C GLU A 85 -0.40 -10.06 -11.61
N LYS A 86 -0.91 -10.00 -10.37
CA LYS A 86 -0.55 -10.93 -9.30
C LYS A 86 -1.52 -10.74 -8.14
N GLU A 87 -1.73 -11.77 -7.34
CA GLU A 87 -2.58 -11.68 -6.14
C GLU A 87 -1.78 -11.24 -4.92
N ASN A 88 -0.55 -11.74 -4.81
CA ASN A 88 0.34 -11.41 -3.69
C ASN A 88 1.72 -11.04 -4.20
N PRO A 89 2.49 -10.25 -3.44
CA PRO A 89 3.89 -10.01 -3.78
C PRO A 89 4.66 -11.33 -3.86
N THR A 90 5.62 -11.39 -4.76
CA THR A 90 6.53 -12.54 -4.84
C THR A 90 7.41 -12.56 -3.60
N HIS A 91 8.11 -13.70 -3.38
CA HIS A 91 9.03 -13.81 -2.24
C HIS A 91 10.12 -12.73 -2.27
N ALA A 92 10.68 -12.48 -3.45
CA ALA A 92 11.69 -11.44 -3.62
C ALA A 92 11.13 -10.05 -3.34
N GLU A 93 9.91 -9.79 -3.81
CA GLU A 93 9.24 -8.52 -3.55
C GLU A 93 8.95 -8.32 -2.08
N ARG A 94 8.52 -9.37 -1.38
CA ARG A 94 8.28 -9.31 0.07
C ARG A 94 9.55 -8.97 0.83
N ASN A 95 10.68 -9.54 0.43
CA ASN A 95 11.97 -9.24 1.05
C ASN A 95 12.34 -7.77 0.87
N GLN A 96 12.15 -7.22 -0.33
CA GLN A 96 12.40 -5.81 -0.59
C GLN A 96 11.48 -4.91 0.23
N LEU A 97 10.19 -5.25 0.28
CA LEU A 97 9.20 -4.47 1.02
C LEU A 97 9.48 -4.50 2.51
N GLN A 98 9.93 -5.66 3.03
CA GLN A 98 10.31 -5.77 4.42
C GLN A 98 11.50 -4.88 4.76
N LYS A 99 12.48 -4.79 3.87
CA LYS A 99 13.62 -3.88 4.06
C LYS A 99 13.17 -2.42 4.12
N ILE A 100 12.26 -2.04 3.23
CA ILE A 100 11.71 -0.69 3.20
C ILE A 100 10.95 -0.41 4.50
N ALA A 101 10.13 -1.34 4.97
CA ALA A 101 9.40 -1.20 6.22
C ALA A 101 10.36 -1.02 7.40
N SER A 102 11.46 -1.78 7.42
CA SER A 102 12.48 -1.67 8.47
C SER A 102 13.16 -0.31 8.45
N GLU A 103 13.45 0.21 7.27
CA GLU A 103 14.05 1.54 7.12
C GLU A 103 13.10 2.64 7.60
N ILE A 104 11.81 2.53 7.26
CA ILE A 104 10.79 3.47 7.74
C ILE A 104 10.70 3.41 9.26
N GLN A 105 10.72 2.21 9.83
CA GLN A 105 10.68 2.03 11.28
C GLN A 105 11.87 2.73 11.95
N ARG A 106 13.07 2.56 11.41
CA ARG A 106 14.26 3.20 11.95
C ARG A 106 14.22 4.72 11.83
N GLU A 107 13.74 5.22 10.70
CA GLU A 107 13.74 6.65 10.41
C GLU A 107 12.68 7.40 11.21
N PHE A 108 11.48 6.84 11.32
CA PHE A 108 10.34 7.52 11.93
C PHE A 108 9.94 6.95 13.29
N GLY A 109 10.29 5.70 13.59
CA GLY A 109 9.90 5.05 14.83
C GLY A 109 10.83 5.32 16.00
N GLY A 110 11.93 6.01 15.75
CA GLY A 110 12.84 6.45 16.77
C GLY A 110 13.49 5.40 17.55
#